data_a02dc1d02d99503216738cad5dcc688a
#
_entry.id   a02dc1d02d99503216738cad5dcc688a
#
_cell.length_a   1.000
_cell.length_b   1.000
_cell.length_c   1.000
_cell.angle_alpha   90.00
_cell.angle_beta   90.00
_cell.angle_gamma   90.00
#
_symmetry.space_group_name_H-M   'P 1'
#
loop_
_entity.id
_entity.type
_entity.pdbx_description
1 polymer ?
#
loop_
_entity_poly.entity_id
_entity_poly.type
_entity_poly.pdbx_seq_one_letter_code
_entity_poly.pdbx_strand_id
1 'polypeptide(L)'
;MSTQFTRRTALGLGAATAAVLAASPASAAASGPACIRSVYQREKTKAGGTWHSHIAGVDAGGVPVPIVEDDADHVTQGYSVQKLAVATAVMDKVDRGELTLGQKLDLPADIILGGSGIYFLHTVWGDQITIANFLTAMLLVSDNTAVRMCGRVVPAAEINEILAAKGFVHTRVEPVANPNRFYLGTTTPREMHDLLWRLATKTLLSPSSCTFLLSITRWINGYMDGVRRVMSSEERSRVATKYGADFNTLGASRHEAGIMFGPDGLPKLTYAMFAEGLGDLDNYGSTHPAVQAHSVIGRTMLDNLPAGGAATLARTARAERIEPFRPVNGG
;
A
#
# COMPACT_ATOMS: atom_id res chain seq x y z
N MET A 1 -16.12 87.96 -22.56
CA MET A 1 -14.81 88.34 -23.16
C MET A 1 -14.18 87.06 -23.72
N SER A 2 -14.06 87.17 -25.05
CA SER A 2 -13.50 86.14 -25.95
C SER A 2 -11.99 86.06 -25.81
N THR A 3 -11.43 84.87 -25.96
CA THR A 3 -10.22 84.66 -26.75
C THR A 3 -10.01 83.18 -27.07
N GLN A 4 -10.08 82.90 -28.35
CA GLN A 4 -9.58 81.71 -29.03
C GLN A 4 -8.06 81.73 -29.10
N PHE A 5 -7.39 80.57 -29.05
CA PHE A 5 -6.11 80.39 -29.77
C PHE A 5 -5.93 78.91 -30.21
N THR A 6 -5.94 78.86 -31.47
CA THR A 6 -5.34 78.07 -32.57
C THR A 6 -4.51 76.82 -32.30
N ARG A 7 -4.83 75.85 -33.16
CA ARG A 7 -4.10 74.57 -33.45
C ARG A 7 -2.67 74.86 -33.97
N ARG A 8 -1.75 73.99 -33.51
CA ARG A 8 -0.59 73.61 -34.35
C ARG A 8 -0.35 72.09 -34.21
N THR A 9 -0.40 71.45 -35.35
CA THR A 9 -0.10 70.06 -35.64
C THR A 9 1.41 69.86 -35.59
N ALA A 10 1.87 68.80 -34.88
CA ALA A 10 3.20 68.26 -35.07
C ALA A 10 3.09 66.72 -35.16
N LEU A 11 3.34 66.23 -36.39
CA LEU A 11 3.54 64.78 -36.66
C LEU A 11 4.89 64.37 -36.11
N GLY A 12 4.88 63.48 -35.13
CA GLY A 12 6.05 62.74 -34.68
C GLY A 12 5.89 61.26 -35.04
N LEU A 13 6.66 60.80 -36.05
CA LEU A 13 6.82 59.35 -36.31
C LEU A 13 7.56 58.69 -35.10
N GLY A 14 6.84 57.97 -34.29
CA GLY A 14 7.42 57.05 -33.30
C GLY A 14 7.45 55.66 -33.88
N ALA A 15 8.63 55.14 -34.18
CA ALA A 15 8.84 53.72 -34.51
C ALA A 15 8.54 52.88 -33.29
N ALA A 16 7.42 52.14 -33.31
CA ALA A 16 7.10 51.15 -32.31
C ALA A 16 7.91 49.87 -32.59
N THR A 17 9.01 49.67 -31.88
CA THR A 17 9.66 48.36 -31.77
C THR A 17 8.76 47.42 -30.99
N ALA A 18 8.08 46.53 -31.71
CA ALA A 18 7.37 45.40 -31.09
C ALA A 18 8.41 44.44 -30.52
N ALA A 19 8.60 44.49 -29.20
CA ALA A 19 9.31 43.46 -28.48
C ALA A 19 8.43 42.20 -28.50
N VAL A 20 8.79 41.25 -29.35
CA VAL A 20 8.25 39.87 -29.29
C VAL A 20 8.80 39.23 -28.02
N LEU A 21 8.02 39.25 -26.95
CA LEU A 21 8.24 38.42 -25.80
C LEU A 21 8.05 36.98 -26.28
N ALA A 22 9.17 36.27 -26.54
CA ALA A 22 9.18 34.85 -26.71
C ALA A 22 8.68 34.25 -25.39
N ALA A 23 7.42 33.84 -25.35
CA ALA A 23 6.89 33.04 -24.27
C ALA A 23 7.72 31.74 -24.25
N SER A 24 8.54 31.56 -23.23
CA SER A 24 9.18 30.27 -22.97
C SER A 24 8.09 29.22 -22.96
N PRO A 25 8.26 28.11 -23.67
CA PRO A 25 7.28 27.05 -23.62
C PRO A 25 7.16 26.62 -22.14
N ALA A 26 5.98 26.79 -21.55
CA ALA A 26 5.68 26.25 -20.25
C ALA A 26 6.01 24.75 -20.33
N SER A 27 7.02 24.32 -19.59
CA SER A 27 7.37 22.90 -19.50
C SER A 27 6.09 22.17 -19.12
N ALA A 28 5.56 21.36 -20.03
CA ALA A 28 4.40 20.53 -19.74
C ALA A 28 4.72 19.74 -18.48
N ALA A 29 3.92 19.89 -17.43
CA ALA A 29 4.13 19.16 -16.19
C ALA A 29 4.16 17.66 -16.51
N ALA A 30 5.16 16.96 -16.02
CA ALA A 30 5.28 15.53 -16.22
C ALA A 30 3.99 14.84 -15.73
N SER A 31 3.40 13.98 -16.55
CA SER A 31 2.19 13.24 -16.21
C SER A 31 2.46 11.74 -16.21
N GLY A 32 1.57 11.01 -15.55
CA GLY A 32 1.66 9.56 -15.48
C GLY A 32 2.93 9.04 -14.79
N PRO A 33 3.58 8.00 -15.33
CA PRO A 33 4.74 7.35 -14.71
C PRO A 33 5.91 8.30 -14.43
N ALA A 34 6.16 9.29 -15.27
CA ALA A 34 7.24 10.24 -15.07
C ALA A 34 6.99 11.16 -13.87
N CYS A 35 5.73 11.56 -13.65
CA CYS A 35 5.32 12.32 -12.48
C CYS A 35 5.54 11.51 -11.19
N ILE A 36 5.09 10.25 -11.17
CA ILE A 36 5.26 9.36 -10.02
C ILE A 36 6.74 9.20 -9.68
N ARG A 37 7.63 8.94 -10.66
CA ARG A 37 9.07 8.84 -10.43
C ARG A 37 9.66 10.11 -9.83
N SER A 38 9.32 11.26 -10.40
CA SER A 38 9.83 12.56 -9.95
C SER A 38 9.43 12.87 -8.51
N VAL A 39 8.15 12.63 -8.18
CA VAL A 39 7.64 12.84 -6.82
C VAL A 39 8.25 11.84 -5.84
N TYR A 40 8.37 10.56 -6.21
CA TYR A 40 9.02 9.56 -5.40
C TYR A 40 10.46 9.97 -5.01
N GLN A 41 11.28 10.37 -5.98
CA GLN A 41 12.67 10.77 -5.71
C GLN A 41 12.74 12.02 -4.81
N ARG A 42 11.87 12.99 -5.04
CA ARG A 42 11.82 14.20 -4.22
C ARG A 42 11.44 13.89 -2.77
N GLU A 43 10.37 13.12 -2.56
CA GLU A 43 9.86 12.83 -1.22
C GLU A 43 10.77 11.87 -0.45
N LYS A 44 11.39 10.88 -1.12
CA LYS A 44 12.43 10.02 -0.56
C LYS A 44 13.61 10.86 -0.03
N THR A 45 14.12 11.78 -0.86
CA THR A 45 15.24 12.66 -0.47
C THR A 45 14.88 13.54 0.73
N LYS A 46 13.66 14.08 0.75
CA LYS A 46 13.15 14.91 1.84
C LYS A 46 12.97 14.14 3.15
N ALA A 47 12.50 12.91 3.05
CA ALA A 47 12.28 12.05 4.23
C ALA A 47 13.58 11.52 4.84
N GLY A 48 14.64 11.39 4.03
CA GLY A 48 15.90 10.79 4.45
C GLY A 48 15.82 9.26 4.58
N GLY A 49 16.83 8.69 5.23
CA GLY A 49 16.96 7.24 5.37
C GLY A 49 17.32 6.52 4.08
N THR A 50 17.27 5.20 4.12
CA THR A 50 17.47 4.31 2.96
C THR A 50 16.11 3.77 2.51
N TRP A 51 15.86 3.79 1.20
CA TRP A 51 14.60 3.35 0.63
C TRP A 51 14.82 2.19 -0.33
N HIS A 52 14.00 1.17 -0.19
CA HIS A 52 13.89 0.03 -1.09
C HIS A 52 12.46 -0.01 -1.60
N SER A 53 12.25 0.13 -2.91
CA SER A 53 10.89 0.32 -3.41
C SER A 53 10.65 -0.30 -4.77
N HIS A 54 9.45 -0.83 -4.96
CA HIS A 54 8.93 -1.23 -6.25
C HIS A 54 7.53 -0.65 -6.43
N ILE A 55 7.35 0.17 -7.47
CA ILE A 55 6.05 0.71 -7.87
C ILE A 55 5.84 0.31 -9.32
N ALA A 56 4.77 -0.40 -9.62
CA ALA A 56 4.43 -0.85 -10.96
C ALA A 56 3.00 -0.45 -11.32
N GLY A 57 2.85 0.16 -12.47
CA GLY A 57 1.55 0.41 -13.11
C GLY A 57 1.26 -0.66 -14.15
N VAL A 58 0.09 -0.62 -14.77
CA VAL A 58 -0.24 -1.51 -15.88
C VAL A 58 -0.08 -0.80 -17.22
N ASP A 59 0.37 -1.53 -18.24
CA ASP A 59 0.37 -1.07 -19.62
C ASP A 59 -1.04 -1.14 -20.25
N ALA A 60 -1.16 -0.84 -21.54
CA ALA A 60 -2.41 -0.92 -22.28
C ALA A 60 -2.98 -2.36 -22.33
N GLY A 61 -2.12 -3.37 -22.20
CA GLY A 61 -2.49 -4.79 -22.15
C GLY A 61 -2.88 -5.27 -20.76
N GLY A 62 -2.71 -4.45 -19.72
CA GLY A 62 -2.96 -4.81 -18.31
C GLY A 62 -1.80 -5.57 -17.66
N VAL A 63 -0.62 -5.55 -18.26
CA VAL A 63 0.57 -6.18 -17.72
C VAL A 63 1.30 -5.20 -16.83
N PRO A 64 1.76 -5.61 -15.62
CA PRO A 64 2.56 -4.73 -14.75
C PRO A 64 3.85 -4.29 -15.44
N VAL A 65 4.10 -2.98 -15.38
CA VAL A 65 5.33 -2.35 -15.89
C VAL A 65 5.91 -1.49 -14.77
N PRO A 66 7.19 -1.67 -14.43
CA PRO A 66 7.84 -0.89 -13.37
C PRO A 66 7.83 0.61 -13.67
N ILE A 67 7.44 1.40 -12.67
CA ILE A 67 7.53 2.85 -12.66
C ILE A 67 8.73 3.27 -11.79
N VAL A 68 8.91 2.64 -10.64
CA VAL A 68 10.04 2.81 -9.74
C VAL A 68 10.60 1.44 -9.42
N GLU A 69 11.91 1.28 -9.61
CA GLU A 69 12.71 0.16 -9.12
C GLU A 69 13.89 0.76 -8.38
N ASP A 70 13.79 0.86 -7.08
CA ASP A 70 14.80 1.43 -6.21
C ASP A 70 15.26 0.33 -5.26
N ASP A 71 16.33 -0.38 -5.63
CA ASP A 71 16.82 -1.54 -4.91
C ASP A 71 15.71 -2.55 -4.55
N ALA A 72 14.87 -2.84 -5.56
CA ALA A 72 13.61 -3.57 -5.41
C ALA A 72 13.78 -5.03 -4.95
N ASP A 73 14.98 -5.58 -5.08
CA ASP A 73 15.33 -6.94 -4.67
C ASP A 73 16.05 -6.99 -3.31
N HIS A 74 16.21 -5.85 -2.65
CA HIS A 74 16.79 -5.80 -1.31
C HIS A 74 15.97 -6.59 -0.31
N VAL A 75 16.62 -7.50 0.40
CA VAL A 75 15.99 -8.30 1.46
C VAL A 75 16.02 -7.51 2.75
N THR A 76 14.85 -7.13 3.24
CA THR A 76 14.71 -6.36 4.47
C THR A 76 13.69 -6.99 5.42
N GLN A 77 13.68 -6.56 6.67
CA GLN A 77 12.63 -6.91 7.62
C GLN A 77 11.30 -6.30 7.16
N GLY A 78 10.30 -7.14 6.92
CA GLY A 78 9.01 -6.67 6.41
C GLY A 78 8.10 -6.04 7.46
N TYR A 79 8.44 -6.24 8.75
CA TYR A 79 7.59 -5.82 9.86
C TYR A 79 6.12 -6.19 9.61
N SER A 80 5.17 -5.34 9.98
CA SER A 80 3.76 -5.67 9.82
C SER A 80 3.25 -5.75 8.38
N VAL A 81 4.03 -5.37 7.37
CA VAL A 81 3.68 -5.66 5.97
C VAL A 81 3.66 -7.17 5.73
N GLN A 82 4.53 -7.94 6.39
CA GLN A 82 4.57 -9.41 6.33
C GLN A 82 3.28 -10.11 6.77
N LYS A 83 2.39 -9.42 7.46
CA LYS A 83 1.08 -9.98 7.83
C LYS A 83 0.24 -10.37 6.60
N LEU A 84 0.53 -9.77 5.43
CA LEU A 84 -0.05 -10.21 4.15
C LEU A 84 0.41 -11.64 3.78
N ALA A 85 1.68 -11.93 3.92
CA ALA A 85 2.25 -13.25 3.64
C ALA A 85 1.75 -14.31 4.66
N VAL A 86 1.69 -13.94 5.94
CA VAL A 86 1.12 -14.83 6.98
C VAL A 86 -0.35 -15.13 6.68
N ALA A 87 -1.14 -14.12 6.33
CA ALA A 87 -2.54 -14.31 5.95
C ALA A 87 -2.68 -15.18 4.69
N THR A 88 -1.78 -15.05 3.73
CA THR A 88 -1.73 -15.89 2.53
C THR A 88 -1.54 -17.37 2.90
N ALA A 89 -0.63 -17.67 3.83
CA ALA A 89 -0.40 -19.04 4.27
C ALA A 89 -1.61 -19.64 5.01
N VAL A 90 -2.29 -18.87 5.88
CA VAL A 90 -3.52 -19.33 6.54
C VAL A 90 -4.63 -19.59 5.52
N MET A 91 -4.81 -18.68 4.55
CA MET A 91 -5.85 -18.82 3.53
C MET A 91 -5.55 -19.93 2.53
N ASP A 92 -4.28 -20.29 2.30
CA ASP A 92 -3.89 -21.45 1.53
C ASP A 92 -4.43 -22.75 2.16
N LYS A 93 -4.32 -22.88 3.49
CA LYS A 93 -4.90 -24.03 4.21
C LYS A 93 -6.43 -24.02 4.19
N VAL A 94 -7.05 -22.83 4.17
CA VAL A 94 -8.52 -22.72 3.98
C VAL A 94 -8.90 -23.20 2.57
N ASP A 95 -8.15 -22.82 1.54
CA ASP A 95 -8.41 -23.26 0.15
C ASP A 95 -8.21 -24.77 -0.03
N ARG A 96 -7.28 -25.39 0.72
CA ARG A 96 -7.08 -26.85 0.75
C ARG A 96 -8.12 -27.59 1.60
N GLY A 97 -9.02 -26.89 2.29
CA GLY A 97 -10.03 -27.48 3.16
C GLY A 97 -9.50 -27.98 4.51
N GLU A 98 -8.26 -27.65 4.87
CA GLU A 98 -7.65 -28.03 6.16
C GLU A 98 -8.11 -27.11 7.31
N LEU A 99 -8.53 -25.89 6.99
CA LEU A 99 -9.06 -24.90 7.91
C LEU A 99 -10.39 -24.34 7.37
N THR A 100 -11.18 -23.76 8.27
CA THR A 100 -12.36 -22.97 7.87
C THR A 100 -12.33 -21.60 8.55
N LEU A 101 -12.83 -20.57 7.88
CA LEU A 101 -12.90 -19.23 8.45
C LEU A 101 -13.75 -19.17 9.74
N GLY A 102 -14.74 -20.05 9.87
CA GLY A 102 -15.59 -20.16 11.06
C GLY A 102 -14.99 -20.97 12.21
N GLN A 103 -13.88 -21.66 12.01
CA GLN A 103 -13.20 -22.42 13.05
C GLN A 103 -12.79 -21.51 14.20
N LYS A 104 -13.11 -21.92 15.43
CA LYS A 104 -12.84 -21.16 16.65
C LYS A 104 -11.60 -21.70 17.35
N LEU A 105 -10.83 -20.80 17.91
CA LEU A 105 -9.70 -21.09 18.80
C LEU A 105 -9.81 -20.24 20.05
N ASP A 106 -9.39 -20.81 21.18
CA ASP A 106 -9.30 -20.09 22.43
C ASP A 106 -8.24 -18.98 22.34
N LEU A 107 -8.55 -17.82 22.91
CA LEU A 107 -7.64 -16.68 23.09
C LEU A 107 -7.13 -16.66 24.53
N PRO A 108 -6.09 -17.43 24.88
CA PRO A 108 -5.59 -17.47 26.25
C PRO A 108 -4.69 -16.26 26.55
N ALA A 109 -4.54 -15.97 27.84
CA ALA A 109 -3.76 -14.80 28.31
C ALA A 109 -2.29 -14.84 27.87
N ASP A 110 -1.69 -16.03 27.78
CA ASP A 110 -0.26 -16.22 27.48
C ASP A 110 0.15 -15.84 26.04
N ILE A 111 -0.81 -15.71 25.13
CA ILE A 111 -0.51 -15.29 23.75
C ILE A 111 -0.72 -13.81 23.51
N ILE A 112 -1.25 -13.06 24.47
CA ILE A 112 -1.50 -11.64 24.31
C ILE A 112 -0.18 -10.90 24.07
N LEU A 113 -0.16 -10.06 23.05
CA LEU A 113 0.97 -9.23 22.65
C LEU A 113 0.49 -7.84 22.29
N GLY A 114 0.97 -6.86 23.03
CA GLY A 114 0.69 -5.45 22.77
C GLY A 114 1.46 -4.86 21.60
N GLY A 115 1.54 -3.55 21.56
CA GLY A 115 2.27 -2.76 20.56
C GLY A 115 1.45 -2.43 19.31
N SER A 116 0.50 -3.27 18.91
CA SER A 116 -0.42 -2.99 17.81
C SER A 116 -1.65 -3.88 17.87
N GLY A 117 -2.80 -3.37 17.43
CA GLY A 117 -4.05 -4.11 17.36
C GLY A 117 -5.03 -3.78 18.48
N ILE A 118 -5.97 -4.69 18.74
CA ILE A 118 -7.07 -4.49 19.69
C ILE A 118 -7.17 -5.59 20.75
N TYR A 119 -6.67 -6.80 20.50
CA TYR A 119 -6.86 -7.90 21.44
C TYR A 119 -6.16 -7.68 22.78
N PHE A 120 -5.02 -6.97 22.81
CA PHE A 120 -4.35 -6.63 24.06
C PHE A 120 -5.14 -5.63 24.96
N LEU A 121 -6.14 -4.95 24.37
CA LEU A 121 -7.04 -4.05 25.11
C LEU A 121 -8.14 -4.78 25.86
N HIS A 122 -8.37 -6.05 25.56
CA HIS A 122 -9.29 -6.88 26.31
C HIS A 122 -8.74 -7.09 27.71
N THR A 123 -9.55 -6.93 28.71
CA THR A 123 -9.17 -7.13 30.13
C THR A 123 -9.53 -8.50 30.65
N VAL A 124 -10.34 -9.26 29.91
CA VAL A 124 -10.78 -10.62 30.23
C VAL A 124 -10.43 -11.54 29.05
N TRP A 125 -9.80 -12.66 29.36
CA TRP A 125 -9.31 -13.63 28.38
C TRP A 125 -10.08 -14.96 28.52
N GLY A 126 -10.00 -15.80 27.49
CA GLY A 126 -10.68 -17.10 27.44
C GLY A 126 -11.78 -17.16 26.39
N ASP A 127 -12.00 -16.08 25.66
CA ASP A 127 -12.94 -16.06 24.55
C ASP A 127 -12.49 -16.95 23.41
N GLN A 128 -13.47 -17.45 22.64
CA GLN A 128 -13.21 -18.16 21.39
C GLN A 128 -13.28 -17.22 20.21
N ILE A 129 -12.18 -17.15 19.45
CA ILE A 129 -12.02 -16.26 18.29
C ILE A 129 -11.98 -17.10 17.01
N THR A 130 -12.78 -16.72 16.00
CA THR A 130 -12.74 -17.40 14.69
C THR A 130 -11.49 -17.02 13.89
N ILE A 131 -11.09 -17.88 12.95
CA ILE A 131 -10.00 -17.58 12.00
C ILE A 131 -10.31 -16.28 11.25
N ALA A 132 -11.54 -16.07 10.79
CA ALA A 132 -11.95 -14.81 10.15
C ALA A 132 -11.70 -13.60 11.04
N ASN A 133 -12.01 -13.68 12.35
CA ASN A 133 -11.85 -12.57 13.27
C ASN A 133 -10.37 -12.19 13.47
N PHE A 134 -9.50 -13.18 13.72
CA PHE A 134 -8.10 -12.82 13.94
C PHE A 134 -7.38 -12.41 12.64
N LEU A 135 -7.74 -12.96 11.47
CA LEU A 135 -7.23 -12.44 10.19
C LEU A 135 -7.68 -10.99 9.95
N THR A 136 -8.94 -10.69 10.27
CA THR A 136 -9.47 -9.32 10.15
C THR A 136 -8.72 -8.36 11.09
N ALA A 137 -8.54 -8.69 12.36
CA ALA A 137 -7.78 -7.88 13.30
C ALA A 137 -6.32 -7.71 12.87
N MET A 138 -5.67 -8.79 12.40
CA MET A 138 -4.29 -8.76 11.93
C MET A 138 -4.09 -7.82 10.73
N LEU A 139 -4.99 -7.84 9.77
CA LEU A 139 -4.83 -7.05 8.55
C LEU A 139 -5.37 -5.63 8.69
N LEU A 140 -6.47 -5.42 9.41
CA LEU A 140 -7.14 -4.13 9.51
C LEU A 140 -6.44 -3.19 10.50
N VAL A 141 -6.17 -3.69 11.71
CA VAL A 141 -5.56 -2.90 12.80
C VAL A 141 -4.18 -3.40 13.19
N SER A 142 -3.61 -4.25 12.36
CA SER A 142 -2.25 -4.78 12.56
C SER A 142 -2.04 -5.52 13.88
N ASP A 143 -3.04 -6.25 14.36
CA ASP A 143 -3.01 -6.91 15.66
C ASP A 143 -1.86 -7.93 15.78
N ASN A 144 -1.02 -7.77 16.82
CA ASN A 144 0.12 -8.65 17.06
C ASN A 144 -0.28 -9.96 17.74
N THR A 145 -1.31 -9.97 18.57
CA THR A 145 -1.88 -11.19 19.14
C THR A 145 -2.47 -12.07 18.05
N ALA A 146 -3.10 -11.46 17.05
CA ALA A 146 -3.63 -12.19 15.90
C ALA A 146 -2.55 -12.91 15.08
N VAL A 147 -1.32 -12.37 15.00
CA VAL A 147 -0.17 -13.08 14.41
C VAL A 147 0.13 -14.36 15.18
N ARG A 148 0.10 -14.30 16.52
CA ARG A 148 0.28 -15.48 17.38
C ARG A 148 -0.86 -16.48 17.23
N MET A 149 -2.10 -16.02 16.97
CA MET A 149 -3.22 -16.91 16.62
C MET A 149 -2.97 -17.63 15.28
N CYS A 150 -2.42 -16.93 14.27
CA CYS A 150 -2.03 -17.55 13.00
C CYS A 150 -1.01 -18.69 13.23
N GLY A 151 -0.01 -18.47 14.07
CA GLY A 151 1.00 -19.49 14.40
C GLY A 151 0.42 -20.76 15.04
N ARG A 152 -0.74 -20.68 15.68
CA ARG A 152 -1.44 -21.86 16.26
C ARG A 152 -2.10 -22.73 15.20
N VAL A 153 -2.40 -22.19 14.02
CA VAL A 153 -3.06 -22.94 12.93
C VAL A 153 -2.10 -23.26 11.78
N VAL A 154 -1.04 -22.45 11.62
CA VAL A 154 0.01 -22.69 10.63
C VAL A 154 1.36 -22.46 11.32
N PRO A 155 2.11 -23.49 11.68
CA PRO A 155 3.44 -23.35 12.26
C PRO A 155 4.40 -22.59 11.34
N ALA A 156 5.42 -21.96 11.93
CA ALA A 156 6.37 -21.12 11.20
C ALA A 156 7.04 -21.82 10.00
N ALA A 157 7.43 -23.07 10.15
CA ALA A 157 8.02 -23.86 9.07
C ALA A 157 7.04 -24.02 7.89
N GLU A 158 5.79 -24.40 8.21
CA GLU A 158 4.73 -24.57 7.19
C GLU A 158 4.39 -23.27 6.49
N ILE A 159 4.39 -22.13 7.19
CA ILE A 159 4.23 -20.80 6.54
C ILE A 159 5.30 -20.63 5.46
N ASN A 160 6.58 -20.91 5.80
CA ASN A 160 7.69 -20.75 4.86
C ASN A 160 7.62 -21.74 3.69
N GLU A 161 7.19 -22.98 3.93
CA GLU A 161 6.97 -23.99 2.89
C GLU A 161 5.88 -23.54 1.89
N ILE A 162 4.76 -23.05 2.42
CA ILE A 162 3.66 -22.52 1.59
C ILE A 162 4.12 -21.33 0.75
N LEU A 163 4.85 -20.38 1.35
CA LEU A 163 5.35 -19.21 0.64
C LEU A 163 6.38 -19.61 -0.45
N ALA A 164 7.30 -20.53 -0.13
CA ALA A 164 8.26 -21.04 -1.10
C ALA A 164 7.58 -21.79 -2.25
N ALA A 165 6.57 -22.61 -1.98
CA ALA A 165 5.78 -23.29 -3.01
C ALA A 165 5.01 -22.31 -3.93
N LYS A 166 4.71 -21.10 -3.45
CA LYS A 166 4.13 -20.01 -4.24
C LYS A 166 5.18 -19.18 -4.98
N GLY A 167 6.49 -19.50 -4.84
CA GLY A 167 7.59 -18.84 -5.54
C GLY A 167 8.22 -17.68 -4.78
N PHE A 168 7.86 -17.44 -3.52
CA PHE A 168 8.46 -16.40 -2.70
C PHE A 168 9.71 -16.95 -2.00
N VAL A 169 10.89 -16.48 -2.41
CA VAL A 169 12.19 -16.97 -1.93
C VAL A 169 12.63 -16.20 -0.68
N HIS A 170 12.40 -14.90 -0.66
CA HIS A 170 12.85 -13.98 0.38
C HIS A 170 11.72 -13.58 1.35
N THR A 171 10.46 -13.76 0.96
CA THR A 171 9.30 -13.51 1.81
C THR A 171 9.07 -14.70 2.72
N ARG A 172 9.51 -14.58 3.97
CA ARG A 172 9.52 -15.66 4.95
C ARG A 172 9.41 -15.14 6.37
N VAL A 173 8.76 -15.91 7.25
CA VAL A 173 8.80 -15.66 8.69
C VAL A 173 10.07 -16.24 9.29
N GLU A 174 10.51 -15.72 10.43
CA GLU A 174 11.67 -16.20 11.17
C GLU A 174 11.21 -17.11 12.31
N PRO A 175 11.44 -18.43 12.21
CA PRO A 175 11.05 -19.38 13.24
C PRO A 175 11.80 -19.15 14.55
N VAL A 176 11.16 -19.47 15.68
CA VAL A 176 11.77 -19.53 17.00
C VAL A 176 11.61 -20.94 17.58
N ALA A 177 12.14 -21.19 18.78
CA ALA A 177 12.09 -22.53 19.41
C ALA A 177 10.67 -23.11 19.54
N ASN A 178 9.65 -22.28 19.80
CA ASN A 178 8.26 -22.70 19.77
C ASN A 178 7.76 -22.65 18.32
N PRO A 179 7.36 -23.79 17.70
CA PRO A 179 6.94 -23.85 16.29
C PRO A 179 5.71 -22.98 15.97
N ASN A 180 4.89 -22.69 16.99
CA ASN A 180 3.70 -21.84 16.87
C ASN A 180 4.01 -20.34 17.06
N ARG A 181 5.29 -19.99 17.14
CA ARG A 181 5.77 -18.61 17.29
C ARG A 181 6.79 -18.31 16.19
N PHE A 182 6.84 -17.04 15.79
CA PHE A 182 7.80 -16.57 14.83
C PHE A 182 7.90 -15.03 14.91
N TYR A 183 9.01 -14.49 14.46
CA TYR A 183 9.07 -13.10 14.05
C TYR A 183 8.54 -12.96 12.62
N LEU A 184 8.05 -11.78 12.27
CA LEU A 184 7.44 -11.55 10.95
C LEU A 184 8.43 -11.73 9.79
N GLY A 185 9.74 -11.55 10.05
CA GLY A 185 10.81 -11.92 9.12
C GLY A 185 10.95 -10.99 7.92
N THR A 186 11.47 -11.53 6.84
CA THR A 186 11.98 -10.76 5.70
C THR A 186 11.07 -10.81 4.47
N THR A 187 11.26 -9.82 3.58
CA THR A 187 10.68 -9.77 2.24
C THR A 187 11.54 -8.88 1.34
N THR A 188 11.16 -8.76 0.06
CA THR A 188 11.67 -7.73 -0.85
C THR A 188 10.51 -6.89 -1.39
N PRO A 189 10.75 -5.63 -1.82
CA PRO A 189 9.72 -4.83 -2.51
C PRO A 189 9.12 -5.55 -3.71
N ARG A 190 9.94 -6.26 -4.49
CA ARG A 190 9.49 -6.99 -5.69
C ARG A 190 8.60 -8.18 -5.34
N GLU A 191 8.96 -9.00 -4.35
CA GLU A 191 8.12 -10.12 -3.93
C GLU A 191 6.80 -9.64 -3.31
N MET A 192 6.83 -8.53 -2.58
CA MET A 192 5.59 -7.95 -2.04
C MET A 192 4.69 -7.39 -3.16
N HIS A 193 5.27 -6.80 -4.21
CA HIS A 193 4.55 -6.45 -5.43
C HIS A 193 3.91 -7.68 -6.08
N ASP A 194 4.66 -8.77 -6.26
CA ASP A 194 4.14 -10.00 -6.88
C ASP A 194 2.98 -10.59 -6.06
N LEU A 195 3.13 -10.66 -4.72
CA LEU A 195 2.09 -11.12 -3.82
C LEU A 195 0.80 -10.30 -4.00
N LEU A 196 0.90 -8.97 -3.96
CA LEU A 196 -0.24 -8.05 -4.09
C LEU A 196 -0.87 -8.12 -5.47
N TRP A 197 -0.07 -8.20 -6.53
CA TRP A 197 -0.57 -8.33 -7.90
C TRP A 197 -1.33 -9.63 -8.09
N ARG A 198 -0.78 -10.75 -7.65
CA ARG A 198 -1.42 -12.07 -7.72
C ARG A 198 -2.65 -12.17 -6.83
N LEU A 199 -2.65 -11.45 -5.69
CA LEU A 199 -3.84 -11.32 -4.85
C LEU A 199 -4.97 -10.60 -5.60
N ALA A 200 -4.67 -9.48 -6.25
CA ALA A 200 -5.65 -8.67 -6.98
C ALA A 200 -6.16 -9.33 -8.26
N THR A 201 -5.30 -10.09 -8.94
CA THR A 201 -5.67 -10.88 -10.14
C THR A 201 -6.23 -12.25 -9.81
N LYS A 202 -6.37 -12.59 -8.51
CA LYS A 202 -6.91 -13.86 -8.01
C LYS A 202 -6.16 -15.11 -8.49
N THR A 203 -4.83 -14.97 -8.64
CA THR A 203 -3.92 -16.05 -9.03
C THR A 203 -3.05 -16.53 -7.86
N LEU A 204 -3.09 -15.87 -6.71
CA LEU A 204 -2.35 -16.24 -5.51
C LEU A 204 -3.02 -17.36 -4.73
N LEU A 205 -4.34 -17.27 -4.57
CA LEU A 205 -5.24 -18.12 -3.80
C LEU A 205 -6.54 -18.31 -4.59
N SER A 206 -7.50 -19.05 -4.03
CA SER A 206 -8.84 -19.11 -4.63
C SER A 206 -9.44 -17.71 -4.76
N PRO A 207 -10.35 -17.48 -5.72
CA PRO A 207 -11.01 -16.19 -5.88
C PRO A 207 -11.71 -15.68 -4.61
N SER A 208 -12.33 -16.57 -3.84
CA SER A 208 -12.99 -16.23 -2.56
C SER A 208 -12.00 -15.79 -1.50
N SER A 209 -10.88 -16.48 -1.36
CA SER A 209 -9.82 -16.14 -0.41
C SER A 209 -9.13 -14.82 -0.76
N CYS A 210 -8.85 -14.59 -2.03
CA CYS A 210 -8.34 -13.29 -2.49
C CYS A 210 -9.33 -12.17 -2.19
N THR A 211 -10.61 -12.37 -2.48
CA THR A 211 -11.68 -11.38 -2.20
C THR A 211 -11.77 -11.08 -0.70
N PHE A 212 -11.71 -12.10 0.16
CA PHE A 212 -11.72 -11.92 1.61
C PHE A 212 -10.57 -11.03 2.09
N LEU A 213 -9.33 -11.33 1.70
CA LEU A 213 -8.16 -10.53 2.10
C LEU A 213 -8.22 -9.10 1.56
N LEU A 214 -8.64 -8.92 0.31
CA LEU A 214 -8.80 -7.60 -0.29
C LEU A 214 -9.91 -6.78 0.38
N SER A 215 -11.02 -7.40 0.79
CA SER A 215 -12.11 -6.70 1.47
C SER A 215 -11.66 -6.07 2.79
N ILE A 216 -10.79 -6.77 3.53
CA ILE A 216 -10.24 -6.27 4.79
C ILE A 216 -9.23 -5.14 4.55
N THR A 217 -8.26 -5.37 3.67
CA THR A 217 -7.17 -4.41 3.42
C THR A 217 -7.63 -3.12 2.72
N ARG A 218 -8.79 -3.15 2.06
CA ARG A 218 -9.46 -2.01 1.43
C ARG A 218 -10.42 -1.27 2.36
N TRP A 219 -10.70 -1.79 3.55
CA TRP A 219 -11.67 -1.16 4.44
C TRP A 219 -11.30 0.29 4.74
N ILE A 220 -12.26 1.21 4.58
CA ILE A 220 -12.01 2.65 4.62
C ILE A 220 -11.52 3.17 5.97
N ASN A 221 -11.81 2.46 7.05
CA ASN A 221 -11.37 2.79 8.41
C ASN A 221 -10.12 2.00 8.84
N GLY A 222 -9.44 1.31 7.91
CA GLY A 222 -8.11 0.74 8.16
C GLY A 222 -7.04 1.83 8.20
N TYR A 223 -5.77 1.42 8.07
CA TYR A 223 -4.65 2.35 8.12
C TYR A 223 -4.81 3.54 7.14
N MET A 224 -4.67 4.76 7.65
CA MET A 224 -4.95 5.99 6.91
C MET A 224 -3.81 7.03 6.93
N ASP A 225 -2.75 6.83 7.70
CA ASP A 225 -1.73 7.87 7.91
C ASP A 225 -0.76 8.02 6.74
N GLY A 226 -0.52 6.95 5.98
CA GLY A 226 0.38 6.93 4.84
C GLY A 226 -0.33 7.22 3.51
N VAL A 227 -0.23 6.30 2.56
CA VAL A 227 -0.71 6.44 1.18
C VAL A 227 -2.16 6.97 1.09
N ARG A 228 -3.04 6.53 2.00
CA ARG A 228 -4.46 6.90 1.97
C ARG A 228 -4.83 8.20 2.69
N ARG A 229 -3.87 8.92 3.26
CA ARG A 229 -4.11 10.05 4.18
C ARG A 229 -5.00 11.16 3.61
N VAL A 230 -4.75 11.55 2.36
CA VAL A 230 -5.45 12.66 1.70
C VAL A 230 -6.49 12.19 0.68
N MET A 231 -6.97 10.97 0.85
CA MET A 231 -7.98 10.37 -0.02
C MET A 231 -9.37 10.47 0.61
N SER A 232 -10.39 10.67 -0.22
CA SER A 232 -11.79 10.53 0.16
C SER A 232 -12.14 9.08 0.55
N SER A 233 -13.29 8.85 1.15
CA SER A 233 -13.74 7.49 1.49
C SER A 233 -13.89 6.61 0.25
N GLU A 234 -14.37 7.16 -0.86
CA GLU A 234 -14.47 6.45 -2.14
C GLU A 234 -13.09 6.08 -2.67
N GLU A 235 -12.15 7.01 -2.71
CA GLU A 235 -10.77 6.75 -3.14
C GLU A 235 -10.09 5.72 -2.23
N ARG A 236 -10.23 5.82 -0.90
CA ARG A 236 -9.69 4.82 0.05
C ARG A 236 -10.25 3.42 -0.19
N SER A 237 -11.53 3.31 -0.57
CA SER A 237 -12.15 2.02 -0.87
C SER A 237 -11.54 1.31 -2.08
N ARG A 238 -10.80 2.05 -2.92
CA ARG A 238 -10.07 1.54 -4.08
C ARG A 238 -8.60 1.23 -3.80
N VAL A 239 -8.14 1.39 -2.57
CA VAL A 239 -6.74 1.16 -2.20
C VAL A 239 -6.64 0.12 -1.10
N ALA A 240 -6.18 -1.07 -1.44
CA ALA A 240 -5.76 -2.06 -0.44
C ALA A 240 -4.37 -1.68 0.04
N THR A 241 -4.16 -1.63 1.37
CA THR A 241 -2.87 -1.27 1.94
C THR A 241 -2.56 -2.03 3.21
N LYS A 242 -1.27 -2.24 3.48
CA LYS A 242 -0.73 -2.73 4.73
C LYS A 242 0.50 -1.94 5.12
N TYR A 243 0.46 -1.39 6.30
CA TYR A 243 1.54 -0.66 6.92
C TYR A 243 2.39 -1.56 7.83
N GLY A 244 3.68 -1.27 7.92
CA GLY A 244 4.64 -1.89 8.83
C GLY A 244 5.60 -0.84 9.38
N ALA A 245 5.86 -0.90 10.69
CA ALA A 245 6.78 0.00 11.33
C ALA A 245 7.42 -0.66 12.54
N ASP A 246 8.67 -0.30 12.77
CA ASP A 246 9.45 -0.62 13.96
C ASP A 246 10.68 0.29 14.01
N PHE A 247 11.63 -0.01 14.90
CA PHE A 247 12.95 0.57 14.90
C PHE A 247 14.00 -0.48 15.34
N ASN A 248 15.23 -0.28 14.93
CA ASN A 248 16.37 -1.09 15.32
C ASN A 248 17.58 -0.19 15.56
N THR A 249 18.77 -0.78 15.66
CA THR A 249 20.01 -0.02 15.90
C THR A 249 20.37 0.94 14.76
N LEU A 250 19.80 0.77 13.57
CA LEU A 250 20.02 1.66 12.41
C LEU A 250 19.06 2.86 12.41
N GLY A 251 17.94 2.78 13.15
CA GLY A 251 16.92 3.83 13.19
C GLY A 251 15.52 3.28 13.04
N ALA A 252 14.56 4.18 12.78
CA ALA A 252 13.19 3.81 12.53
C ALA A 252 13.02 3.22 11.12
N SER A 253 12.04 2.31 11.00
CA SER A 253 11.56 1.77 9.73
C SER A 253 10.08 2.11 9.57
N ARG A 254 9.72 2.59 8.37
CA ARG A 254 8.33 2.93 7.99
C ARG A 254 8.06 2.36 6.61
N HIS A 255 7.26 1.31 6.57
CA HIS A 255 6.97 0.54 5.36
C HIS A 255 5.50 0.63 5.00
N GLU A 256 5.20 0.66 3.73
CA GLU A 256 3.81 0.52 3.26
C GLU A 256 3.79 -0.19 1.91
N ALA A 257 2.91 -1.19 1.78
CA ALA A 257 2.69 -1.89 0.53
C ALA A 257 1.20 -2.04 0.25
N GLY A 258 0.83 -1.99 -1.02
CA GLY A 258 -0.56 -2.05 -1.40
C GLY A 258 -0.80 -2.10 -2.90
N ILE A 259 -2.09 -2.05 -3.25
CA ILE A 259 -2.56 -2.01 -4.63
C ILE A 259 -3.70 -1.01 -4.77
N MET A 260 -3.70 -0.28 -5.88
CA MET A 260 -4.73 0.68 -6.26
C MET A 260 -5.55 0.15 -7.43
N PHE A 261 -6.85 0.30 -7.30
CA PHE A 261 -7.83 -0.07 -8.32
C PHE A 261 -8.39 1.18 -9.00
N GLY A 262 -8.67 1.08 -10.28
CA GLY A 262 -9.33 2.15 -11.01
C GLY A 262 -10.82 2.29 -10.63
N PRO A 263 -11.48 3.35 -11.10
CA PRO A 263 -12.93 3.49 -10.96
C PRO A 263 -13.72 2.36 -11.65
N ASP A 264 -13.08 1.66 -12.60
CA ASP A 264 -13.60 0.47 -13.27
C ASP A 264 -13.50 -0.81 -12.41
N GLY A 265 -12.93 -0.70 -11.20
CA GLY A 265 -12.72 -1.81 -10.27
C GLY A 265 -11.56 -2.74 -10.64
N LEU A 266 -10.76 -2.41 -11.65
CA LEU A 266 -9.62 -3.23 -12.07
C LEU A 266 -8.32 -2.77 -11.38
N PRO A 267 -7.38 -3.69 -11.09
CA PRO A 267 -6.08 -3.32 -10.54
C PRO A 267 -5.29 -2.48 -11.56
N LYS A 268 -4.70 -1.38 -11.11
CA LYS A 268 -3.99 -0.40 -11.95
C LYS A 268 -2.55 -0.17 -11.54
N LEU A 269 -2.26 -0.27 -10.24
CA LEU A 269 -0.94 0.04 -9.73
C LEU A 269 -0.70 -0.68 -8.42
N THR A 270 0.47 -1.30 -8.27
CA THR A 270 0.97 -1.81 -6.99
C THR A 270 2.13 -0.98 -6.49
N TYR A 271 2.31 -0.97 -5.19
CA TYR A 271 3.46 -0.32 -4.56
C TYR A 271 3.94 -1.12 -3.35
N ALA A 272 5.25 -1.16 -3.17
CA ALA A 272 5.93 -1.55 -1.95
C ALA A 272 7.04 -0.52 -1.72
N MET A 273 6.94 0.25 -0.66
CA MET A 273 7.85 1.32 -0.30
C MET A 273 8.35 1.05 1.12
N PHE A 274 9.61 0.69 1.24
CA PHE A 274 10.27 0.35 2.50
C PHE A 274 11.35 1.38 2.78
N ALA A 275 11.22 2.08 3.89
CA ALA A 275 12.14 3.12 4.34
C ALA A 275 12.74 2.73 5.69
N GLU A 276 14.05 2.76 5.80
CA GLU A 276 14.82 2.32 6.95
C GLU A 276 15.88 3.36 7.35
N GLY A 277 16.47 3.18 8.55
CA GLY A 277 17.51 4.08 9.04
C GLY A 277 17.01 5.52 9.24
N LEU A 278 15.73 5.67 9.58
CA LEU A 278 15.08 6.95 9.76
C LEU A 278 15.28 7.48 11.19
N GLY A 279 15.18 8.79 11.37
CA GLY A 279 15.05 9.42 12.68
C GLY A 279 13.63 9.29 13.26
N ASP A 280 13.38 10.00 14.38
CA ASP A 280 12.06 10.12 15.02
C ASP A 280 11.44 8.75 15.36
N LEU A 281 12.18 7.97 16.18
CA LEU A 281 11.91 6.55 16.44
C LEU A 281 10.50 6.27 16.96
N ASP A 282 10.00 7.14 17.83
CA ASP A 282 8.73 6.96 18.55
C ASP A 282 7.52 7.50 17.77
N ASN A 283 7.73 8.15 16.64
CA ASN A 283 6.66 8.69 15.80
C ASN A 283 6.20 7.66 14.76
N TYR A 284 5.15 6.95 15.07
CA TYR A 284 4.52 5.97 14.17
C TYR A 284 3.41 6.57 13.29
N GLY A 285 3.05 7.82 13.52
CA GLY A 285 1.91 8.48 12.92
C GLY A 285 2.23 9.31 11.68
N SER A 286 1.22 10.02 11.26
CA SER A 286 1.18 10.82 10.03
C SER A 286 2.13 12.02 10.01
N THR A 287 2.73 12.39 11.12
CA THR A 287 3.72 13.48 11.20
C THR A 287 5.15 13.02 10.94
N HIS A 288 5.40 11.70 10.93
CA HIS A 288 6.72 11.17 10.59
C HIS A 288 7.08 11.47 9.14
N PRO A 289 8.31 11.96 8.83
CA PRO A 289 8.70 12.39 7.47
C PRO A 289 8.47 11.32 6.38
N ALA A 290 8.81 10.05 6.65
CA ALA A 290 8.59 8.97 5.68
C ALA A 290 7.09 8.65 5.49
N VAL A 291 6.28 8.74 6.53
CA VAL A 291 4.81 8.55 6.42
C VAL A 291 4.19 9.72 5.63
N GLN A 292 4.69 10.94 5.81
CA GLN A 292 4.29 12.08 4.97
C GLN A 292 4.68 11.86 3.50
N ALA A 293 5.89 11.34 3.26
CA ALA A 293 6.32 10.97 1.91
C ALA A 293 5.39 9.94 1.27
N HIS A 294 5.01 8.88 2.00
CA HIS A 294 4.03 7.90 1.55
C HIS A 294 2.70 8.57 1.16
N SER A 295 2.24 9.54 1.94
CA SER A 295 0.99 10.27 1.64
C SER A 295 1.07 11.07 0.34
N VAL A 296 2.16 11.81 0.12
CA VAL A 296 2.35 12.62 -1.09
C VAL A 296 2.51 11.73 -2.32
N ILE A 297 3.33 10.67 -2.21
CA ILE A 297 3.52 9.68 -3.28
C ILE A 297 2.18 8.99 -3.56
N GLY A 298 1.44 8.60 -2.52
CA GLY A 298 0.13 7.95 -2.62
C GLY A 298 -0.89 8.77 -3.39
N ARG A 299 -0.99 10.07 -3.10
CA ARG A 299 -1.86 10.98 -3.84
C ARG A 299 -1.43 11.08 -5.31
N THR A 300 -0.11 11.21 -5.53
CA THR A 300 0.42 11.28 -6.89
C THR A 300 0.16 10.00 -7.68
N MET A 301 0.32 8.82 -7.07
CA MET A 301 -0.01 7.55 -7.71
C MET A 301 -1.48 7.48 -8.11
N LEU A 302 -2.39 7.86 -7.21
CA LEU A 302 -3.83 7.81 -7.48
C LEU A 302 -4.26 8.78 -8.60
N ASP A 303 -3.69 10.00 -8.62
CA ASP A 303 -3.96 11.01 -9.65
C ASP A 303 -3.41 10.64 -11.03
N ASN A 304 -2.44 9.73 -11.07
CA ASN A 304 -1.73 9.29 -12.27
C ASN A 304 -1.92 7.80 -12.56
N LEU A 305 -3.03 7.20 -12.11
CA LEU A 305 -3.31 5.79 -12.42
C LEU A 305 -3.33 5.55 -13.92
N PRO A 306 -2.69 4.47 -14.41
CA PRO A 306 -2.72 4.12 -15.81
C PRO A 306 -4.14 3.96 -16.35
N ALA A 307 -4.41 4.53 -17.52
CA ALA A 307 -5.71 4.40 -18.18
C ALA A 307 -5.94 2.99 -18.75
N GLY A 308 -4.85 2.23 -18.99
CA GLY A 308 -4.87 0.92 -19.64
C GLY A 308 -5.37 -0.23 -18.76
N GLY A 309 -5.54 -1.42 -19.36
CA GLY A 309 -5.73 -2.70 -18.66
C GLY A 309 -7.15 -3.23 -18.56
N ALA A 310 -8.17 -2.42 -18.81
CA ALA A 310 -9.57 -2.83 -18.58
C ALA A 310 -10.04 -3.99 -19.51
N ALA A 311 -9.67 -3.98 -20.79
CA ALA A 311 -10.21 -4.92 -21.75
C ALA A 311 -9.51 -6.28 -21.75
N THR A 312 -8.21 -6.33 -21.43
CA THR A 312 -7.40 -7.55 -21.51
C THR A 312 -7.45 -8.36 -20.22
N LEU A 313 -7.40 -7.70 -19.06
CA LEU A 313 -7.57 -8.37 -17.74
C LEU A 313 -8.96 -8.99 -17.60
N ALA A 314 -10.00 -8.38 -18.16
CA ALA A 314 -11.34 -8.95 -18.18
C ALA A 314 -11.44 -10.23 -19.07
N ARG A 315 -10.50 -10.43 -19.99
CA ARG A 315 -10.45 -11.59 -20.87
C ARG A 315 -9.58 -12.73 -20.36
N THR A 316 -8.47 -12.43 -19.67
CA THR A 316 -7.47 -13.42 -19.23
C THR A 316 -7.59 -13.83 -17.79
N ALA A 317 -7.94 -12.92 -16.91
CA ALA A 317 -8.32 -13.22 -15.53
C ALA A 317 -9.74 -12.72 -15.37
N ARG A 318 -10.68 -13.55 -14.95
CA ARG A 318 -12.00 -13.10 -14.46
C ARG A 318 -11.79 -12.21 -13.23
N ALA A 319 -11.18 -11.05 -13.40
CA ALA A 319 -11.05 -10.05 -12.36
C ALA A 319 -12.47 -9.56 -12.05
N GLU A 320 -13.03 -10.04 -10.96
CA GLU A 320 -14.26 -9.46 -10.43
C GLU A 320 -14.01 -7.99 -10.14
N ARG A 321 -14.89 -7.14 -10.62
CA ARG A 321 -14.88 -5.73 -10.25
C ARG A 321 -15.02 -5.62 -8.75
N ILE A 322 -14.24 -4.74 -8.17
CA ILE A 322 -14.45 -4.36 -6.79
C ILE A 322 -15.72 -3.52 -6.73
N GLU A 323 -16.70 -3.97 -5.92
CA GLU A 323 -17.88 -3.16 -5.67
C GLU A 323 -17.50 -1.83 -5.01
N PRO A 324 -18.08 -0.71 -5.45
CA PRO A 324 -17.89 0.58 -4.81
C PRO A 324 -18.31 0.52 -3.35
N PHE A 325 -17.56 1.22 -2.49
CA PHE A 325 -17.97 1.38 -1.10
C PHE A 325 -19.30 2.12 -1.02
N ARG A 326 -20.28 1.48 -0.41
CA ARG A 326 -21.55 2.11 -0.07
C ARG A 326 -21.68 2.14 1.45
N PRO A 327 -21.64 3.31 2.10
CA PRO A 327 -21.87 3.39 3.53
C PRO A 327 -23.30 2.93 3.82
N VAL A 328 -23.44 1.96 4.72
CA VAL A 328 -24.71 1.62 5.37
C VAL A 328 -24.67 2.25 6.75
N ASN A 329 -25.54 3.19 7.01
CA ASN A 329 -25.76 3.69 8.36
C ASN A 329 -26.44 2.56 9.11
N GLY A 330 -25.67 1.83 9.96
CA GLY A 330 -26.09 0.65 10.66
C GLY A 330 -27.51 0.76 11.19
N GLY A 331 -28.40 0.09 10.50
CA GLY A 331 -29.80 -0.05 10.86
C GLY A 331 -30.08 -1.45 11.29
#